data_7d9e6b69b6d98e8acfc91327441d73ad
#
_entry.id   7d9e6b69b6d98e8acfc91327441d73ad
#
_cell.length_a   1.000
_cell.length_b   1.000
_cell.length_c   1.000
_cell.angle_alpha   90.00
_cell.angle_beta   90.00
_cell.angle_gamma   90.00
#
_symmetry.space_group_name_H-M   'P 1'
#
loop_
_entity.id
_entity.type
_entity.pdbx_description
1 polymer ?
#
loop_
_entity_poly.entity_id
_entity_poly.type
_entity_poly.pdbx_seq_one_letter_code
_entity_poly.pdbx_strand_id
1 'polypeptide(L)'
;RFIYMKDGKINKEFSCVEFKELSNSTLNDMGLRSIHTIDTNSRMKNIESKEQIEIKDFMFSYGKKPFLEIHDAVLPQKSIVAVLGNNGSGKSTFSKCLCGVEEKAKGTLKIETKNYDTKERLKKCFMVMQDVNHQLFTESVKEEILLSIENDENKEEKVDEICKKLNLMDFIDCHPM
;
A
#
# COMPACT_ATOMS: atom_id res chain seq x y z
N ARG A 1 -8.26 31.45 -7.77
CA ARG A 1 -9.60 30.98 -8.09
C ARG A 1 -9.56 29.47 -8.26
N PHE A 2 -10.48 28.72 -7.65
CA PHE A 2 -10.60 27.26 -7.76
C PHE A 2 -11.93 26.92 -8.43
N ILE A 3 -11.89 25.94 -9.32
CA ILE A 3 -13.06 25.46 -10.06
C ILE A 3 -13.25 23.99 -9.67
N TYR A 4 -14.38 23.67 -9.05
CA TYR A 4 -14.77 22.31 -8.76
C TYR A 4 -15.63 21.76 -9.90
N MET A 5 -15.14 20.67 -10.48
CA MET A 5 -15.84 19.97 -11.55
C MET A 5 -16.38 18.63 -11.05
N LYS A 6 -17.61 18.29 -11.47
CA LYS A 6 -18.24 17.00 -11.22
C LYS A 6 -19.04 16.60 -12.44
N ASP A 7 -18.95 15.34 -12.84
CA ASP A 7 -19.67 14.77 -13.99
C ASP A 7 -19.49 15.56 -15.28
N GLY A 8 -18.28 16.04 -15.55
CA GLY A 8 -17.92 16.83 -16.74
C GLY A 8 -18.43 18.27 -16.74
N LYS A 9 -19.00 18.76 -15.61
CA LYS A 9 -19.56 20.12 -15.50
C LYS A 9 -18.89 20.90 -14.39
N ILE A 10 -18.83 22.23 -14.55
CA ILE A 10 -18.45 23.13 -13.45
C ILE A 10 -19.60 23.12 -12.45
N ASN A 11 -19.33 22.60 -11.27
CA ASN A 11 -20.30 22.51 -10.19
C ASN A 11 -20.24 23.72 -9.27
N LYS A 12 -19.02 24.17 -8.94
CA LYS A 12 -18.81 25.30 -8.06
C LYS A 12 -17.50 26.03 -8.34
N GLU A 13 -17.48 27.33 -8.11
CA GLU A 13 -16.28 28.15 -8.14
C GLU A 13 -16.03 28.73 -6.74
N PHE A 14 -14.76 28.85 -6.38
CA PHE A 14 -14.33 29.42 -5.10
C PHE A 14 -13.23 30.44 -5.31
N SER A 15 -13.23 31.48 -4.51
CA SER A 15 -12.05 32.30 -4.28
C SER A 15 -10.98 31.52 -3.52
N CYS A 16 -9.77 32.06 -3.45
CA CYS A 16 -8.69 31.44 -2.68
C CYS A 16 -8.98 31.38 -1.19
N VAL A 17 -9.71 32.36 -0.67
CA VAL A 17 -10.09 32.46 0.74
C VAL A 17 -11.15 31.40 1.06
N GLU A 18 -12.26 31.42 0.34
CA GLU A 18 -13.35 30.47 0.51
C GLU A 18 -12.89 29.00 0.42
N PHE A 19 -11.99 28.68 -0.53
CA PHE A 19 -11.49 27.31 -0.67
C PHE A 19 -10.67 26.87 0.55
N LYS A 20 -9.85 27.76 1.10
CA LYS A 20 -9.06 27.46 2.31
C LYS A 20 -9.89 27.31 3.57
N GLU A 21 -11.09 27.90 3.62
CA GLU A 21 -12.01 27.81 4.75
C GLU A 21 -12.92 26.58 4.70
N LEU A 22 -12.88 25.79 3.61
CA LEU A 22 -13.67 24.57 3.51
C LEU A 22 -13.29 23.57 4.60
N SER A 23 -14.30 23.01 5.25
CA SER A 23 -14.07 21.95 6.25
C SER A 23 -13.59 20.64 5.59
N ASN A 24 -12.90 19.81 6.37
CA ASN A 24 -12.49 18.47 5.88
C ASN A 24 -13.68 17.61 5.47
N SER A 25 -14.83 17.72 6.16
CA SER A 25 -16.05 17.01 5.77
C SER A 25 -16.53 17.46 4.39
N THR A 26 -16.60 18.77 4.15
CA THR A 26 -17.02 19.32 2.86
C THR A 26 -16.07 18.89 1.73
N LEU A 27 -14.75 18.90 1.98
CA LEU A 27 -13.76 18.44 1.01
C LEU A 27 -13.93 16.94 0.69
N ASN A 28 -14.17 16.11 1.69
CA ASN A 28 -14.43 14.67 1.51
C ASN A 28 -15.72 14.42 0.72
N ASP A 29 -16.81 15.14 1.01
CA ASP A 29 -18.08 15.02 0.28
C ASP A 29 -17.93 15.43 -1.21
N MET A 30 -16.98 16.33 -1.48
CA MET A 30 -16.57 16.71 -2.85
C MET A 30 -15.58 15.72 -3.48
N GLY A 31 -15.15 14.68 -2.79
CA GLY A 31 -14.13 13.74 -3.25
C GLY A 31 -12.71 14.33 -3.28
N LEU A 32 -12.48 15.44 -2.57
CA LEU A 32 -11.19 16.12 -2.53
C LEU A 32 -10.40 15.71 -1.28
N ARG A 33 -9.08 15.74 -1.40
CA ARG A 33 -8.19 15.54 -0.24
C ARG A 33 -8.21 16.78 0.64
N SER A 34 -8.02 16.56 1.95
CA SER A 34 -7.83 17.65 2.91
C SER A 34 -6.67 18.56 2.47
N ILE A 35 -6.92 19.86 2.52
CA ILE A 35 -5.91 20.91 2.31
C ILE A 35 -5.33 21.40 3.64
N HIS A 36 -5.91 20.96 4.75
CA HIS A 36 -5.43 21.29 6.09
C HIS A 36 -4.35 20.30 6.51
N THR A 37 -3.29 20.81 7.10
CA THR A 37 -2.25 19.98 7.72
C THR A 37 -2.87 19.18 8.85
N ILE A 38 -2.80 17.86 8.75
CA ILE A 38 -3.20 16.99 9.85
C ILE A 38 -2.04 17.02 10.85
N ASP A 39 -2.31 17.47 12.07
CA ASP A 39 -1.34 17.31 13.16
C ASP A 39 -1.24 15.81 13.48
N THR A 40 -0.23 15.19 12.88
CA THR A 40 0.06 13.77 13.09
C THR A 40 0.70 13.52 14.46
N ASN A 41 1.27 14.54 15.11
CA ASN A 41 1.93 14.38 16.41
C ASN A 41 0.93 13.98 17.51
N SER A 42 -0.31 14.50 17.45
CA SER A 42 -1.35 14.13 18.40
C SER A 42 -1.84 12.69 18.24
N ARG A 43 -1.61 12.07 17.07
CA ARG A 43 -2.01 10.69 16.75
C ARG A 43 -0.84 9.69 16.82
N MET A 44 0.40 10.17 16.82
CA MET A 44 1.57 9.35 17.08
C MET A 44 1.62 9.03 18.58
N LYS A 45 0.85 8.03 19.00
CA LYS A 45 1.21 7.30 20.20
C LYS A 45 2.54 6.66 19.90
N ASN A 46 3.55 6.92 20.73
CA ASN A 46 4.78 6.13 20.74
C ASN A 46 4.38 4.67 20.99
N ILE A 47 4.17 3.94 19.91
CA ILE A 47 3.97 2.50 19.97
C ILE A 47 5.38 1.97 20.19
N GLU A 48 5.80 1.86 21.44
CA GLU A 48 6.90 0.98 21.83
C GLU A 48 6.45 -0.45 21.56
N SER A 49 6.42 -0.84 20.31
CA SER A 49 6.23 -2.22 19.93
C SER A 49 7.46 -2.98 20.41
N LYS A 50 7.29 -3.79 21.43
CA LYS A 50 8.33 -4.74 21.88
C LYS A 50 8.61 -5.80 20.81
N GLU A 51 7.68 -5.97 19.88
CA GLU A 51 7.79 -6.91 18.76
C GLU A 51 8.48 -6.20 17.58
N GLN A 52 9.56 -6.79 17.12
CA GLN A 52 10.43 -6.21 16.09
C GLN A 52 10.63 -7.19 14.94
N ILE A 53 10.87 -6.63 13.76
CA ILE A 53 11.33 -7.36 12.58
C ILE A 53 12.82 -7.04 12.44
N GLU A 54 13.67 -8.03 12.65
CA GLU A 54 15.11 -7.90 12.47
C GLU A 54 15.49 -8.28 11.03
N ILE A 55 16.28 -7.43 10.40
CA ILE A 55 16.81 -7.62 9.05
C ILE A 55 18.34 -7.64 9.16
N LYS A 56 18.98 -8.74 8.73
CA LYS A 56 20.44 -8.89 8.82
C LYS A 56 21.04 -9.35 7.51
N ASP A 57 22.17 -8.72 7.17
CA ASP A 57 22.99 -9.01 5.98
C ASP A 57 22.16 -9.10 4.70
N PHE A 58 21.24 -8.16 4.55
CA PHE A 58 20.28 -8.14 3.45
C PHE A 58 20.92 -7.54 2.22
N MET A 59 21.14 -8.36 1.19
CA MET A 59 21.84 -7.96 -0.02
C MET A 59 21.06 -8.36 -1.26
N PHE A 60 21.09 -7.48 -2.26
CA PHE A 60 20.54 -7.74 -3.58
C PHE A 60 21.37 -7.10 -4.68
N SER A 61 21.47 -7.78 -5.83
CA SER A 61 22.22 -7.31 -6.99
C SER A 61 21.48 -7.65 -8.28
N TYR A 62 21.33 -6.67 -9.17
CA TYR A 62 20.87 -6.90 -10.55
C TYR A 62 21.97 -7.46 -11.46
N GLY A 63 23.22 -7.44 -11.03
CA GLY A 63 24.38 -7.89 -11.77
C GLY A 63 25.54 -8.23 -10.83
N LYS A 64 26.77 -7.89 -11.23
CA LYS A 64 27.97 -8.22 -10.45
C LYS A 64 28.19 -7.33 -9.20
N LYS A 65 27.63 -6.11 -9.20
CA LYS A 65 27.80 -5.18 -8.07
C LYS A 65 26.56 -5.20 -7.19
N PRO A 66 26.70 -5.16 -5.85
CA PRO A 66 25.58 -4.99 -4.93
C PRO A 66 24.84 -3.69 -5.26
N PHE A 67 23.51 -3.79 -5.30
CA PHE A 67 22.62 -2.65 -5.49
C PHE A 67 21.95 -2.24 -4.17
N LEU A 68 21.67 -3.20 -3.32
CA LEU A 68 21.13 -3.02 -1.98
C LEU A 68 22.01 -3.78 -1.01
N GLU A 69 22.45 -3.11 0.07
CA GLU A 69 23.25 -3.71 1.13
C GLU A 69 22.81 -3.11 2.47
N ILE A 70 22.27 -3.94 3.33
CA ILE A 70 21.76 -3.57 4.65
C ILE A 70 22.33 -4.58 5.64
N HIS A 71 23.30 -4.18 6.45
CA HIS A 71 23.96 -5.07 7.41
C HIS A 71 23.05 -5.39 8.59
N ASP A 72 22.38 -4.38 9.12
CA ASP A 72 21.45 -4.53 10.24
C ASP A 72 20.39 -3.45 10.18
N ALA A 73 19.14 -3.84 10.33
CA ALA A 73 18.01 -2.93 10.47
C ALA A 73 16.90 -3.56 11.30
N VAL A 74 16.19 -2.73 12.03
CA VAL A 74 15.06 -3.15 12.86
C VAL A 74 13.84 -2.33 12.48
N LEU A 75 12.75 -3.00 12.17
CA LEU A 75 11.47 -2.39 11.90
C LEU A 75 10.48 -2.73 13.02
N PRO A 76 9.69 -1.77 13.51
CA PRO A 76 8.66 -2.04 14.49
C PRO A 76 7.51 -2.84 13.84
N GLN A 77 6.98 -3.84 14.53
CA GLN A 77 5.75 -4.53 14.13
C GLN A 77 4.51 -3.67 14.43
N LYS A 78 3.38 -4.02 13.79
CA LYS A 78 2.08 -3.37 14.02
C LYS A 78 2.12 -1.85 13.87
N SER A 79 2.96 -1.35 12.98
CA SER A 79 3.19 0.07 12.76
C SER A 79 3.27 0.42 11.27
N ILE A 80 3.15 1.69 10.95
CA ILE A 80 3.39 2.22 9.60
C ILE A 80 4.82 2.74 9.56
N VAL A 81 5.63 2.17 8.65
CA VAL A 81 7.02 2.56 8.44
C VAL A 81 7.17 3.29 7.11
N ALA A 82 7.67 4.52 7.13
CA ALA A 82 7.97 5.28 5.93
C ALA A 82 9.43 5.04 5.50
N VAL A 83 9.62 4.60 4.25
CA VAL A 83 10.95 4.47 3.64
C VAL A 83 11.24 5.69 2.79
N LEU A 84 12.17 6.54 3.23
CA LEU A 84 12.52 7.81 2.60
C LEU A 84 13.87 7.72 1.89
N GLY A 85 14.04 8.54 0.85
CA GLY A 85 15.29 8.64 0.08
C GLY A 85 15.06 9.20 -1.31
N ASN A 86 16.13 9.58 -1.99
CA ASN A 86 16.10 10.11 -3.35
C ASN A 86 15.56 9.09 -4.37
N ASN A 87 15.16 9.57 -5.55
CA ASN A 87 14.82 8.67 -6.65
C ASN A 87 16.06 7.83 -7.03
N GLY A 88 15.85 6.53 -7.26
CA GLY A 88 16.94 5.61 -7.53
C GLY A 88 17.71 5.09 -6.31
N SER A 89 17.38 5.51 -5.08
CA SER A 89 18.07 5.05 -3.86
C SER A 89 17.76 3.60 -3.44
N GLY A 90 16.96 2.86 -4.19
CA GLY A 90 16.66 1.46 -3.90
C GLY A 90 15.42 1.20 -3.05
N LYS A 91 14.58 2.20 -2.74
CA LYS A 91 13.36 2.01 -1.91
C LYS A 91 12.45 0.92 -2.42
N SER A 92 12.08 0.96 -3.69
CA SER A 92 11.22 -0.05 -4.32
C SER A 92 11.89 -1.43 -4.37
N THR A 93 13.19 -1.46 -4.62
CA THR A 93 13.97 -2.70 -4.60
C THR A 93 14.00 -3.29 -3.19
N PHE A 94 14.21 -2.46 -2.17
CA PHE A 94 14.15 -2.90 -0.77
C PHE A 94 12.79 -3.51 -0.43
N SER A 95 11.69 -2.85 -0.80
CA SER A 95 10.34 -3.37 -0.57
C SER A 95 10.11 -4.70 -1.28
N LYS A 96 10.51 -4.83 -2.55
CA LYS A 96 10.42 -6.09 -3.30
C LYS A 96 11.24 -7.23 -2.67
N CYS A 97 12.47 -6.92 -2.24
CA CYS A 97 13.31 -7.88 -1.54
C CYS A 97 12.69 -8.29 -0.19
N LEU A 98 12.16 -7.33 0.57
CA LEU A 98 11.53 -7.56 1.87
C LEU A 98 10.33 -8.49 1.74
N CYS A 99 9.47 -8.26 0.74
CA CYS A 99 8.29 -9.08 0.47
C CYS A 99 8.60 -10.44 -0.19
N GLY A 100 9.86 -10.69 -0.59
CA GLY A 100 10.23 -11.94 -1.27
C GLY A 100 9.94 -11.98 -2.76
N VAL A 101 9.56 -10.85 -3.38
CA VAL A 101 9.35 -10.75 -4.85
C VAL A 101 10.66 -10.90 -5.60
N GLU A 102 11.77 -10.39 -5.04
CA GLU A 102 13.11 -10.57 -5.58
C GLU A 102 13.73 -11.84 -4.97
N GLU A 103 13.60 -12.96 -5.66
CA GLU A 103 14.06 -14.26 -5.18
C GLU A 103 15.58 -14.35 -4.91
N LYS A 104 16.37 -13.52 -5.62
CA LYS A 104 17.83 -13.48 -5.48
C LYS A 104 18.31 -12.67 -4.28
N ALA A 105 17.41 -12.04 -3.54
CA ALA A 105 17.77 -11.34 -2.32
C ALA A 105 18.29 -12.32 -1.28
N LYS A 106 19.46 -12.00 -0.70
CA LYS A 106 20.11 -12.77 0.37
C LYS A 106 19.91 -12.04 1.70
N GLY A 107 20.19 -12.75 2.78
CA GLY A 107 20.06 -12.22 4.14
C GLY A 107 18.90 -12.85 4.90
N THR A 108 18.78 -12.49 6.16
CA THR A 108 17.76 -13.03 7.06
C THR A 108 16.76 -11.95 7.47
N LEU A 109 15.50 -12.35 7.50
CA LEU A 109 14.43 -11.59 8.09
C LEU A 109 13.84 -12.42 9.22
N LYS A 110 13.93 -11.88 10.44
CA LYS A 110 13.47 -12.56 11.64
C LYS A 110 12.32 -11.77 12.26
N ILE A 111 11.23 -12.46 12.55
CA ILE A 111 10.08 -11.93 13.28
C ILE A 111 9.96 -12.78 14.55
N GLU A 112 10.05 -12.15 15.72
CA GLU A 112 10.12 -12.81 17.01
C GLU A 112 11.29 -13.82 17.08
N THR A 113 11.00 -15.11 17.09
CA THR A 113 12.00 -16.18 17.14
C THR A 113 12.20 -16.89 15.80
N LYS A 114 11.37 -16.57 14.79
CA LYS A 114 11.36 -17.30 13.51
C LYS A 114 12.04 -16.50 12.40
N ASN A 115 12.95 -17.17 11.68
CA ASN A 115 13.48 -16.67 10.43
C ASN A 115 12.52 -17.01 9.28
N TYR A 116 12.34 -16.06 8.37
CA TYR A 116 11.48 -16.19 7.19
C TYR A 116 12.34 -16.22 5.93
N ASP A 117 12.27 -17.29 5.19
CA ASP A 117 12.88 -17.39 3.87
C ASP A 117 12.08 -16.59 2.82
N THR A 118 12.60 -16.50 1.60
CA THR A 118 11.99 -15.75 0.51
C THR A 118 10.57 -16.24 0.18
N LYS A 119 10.36 -17.55 0.15
CA LYS A 119 9.05 -18.15 -0.16
C LYS A 119 8.03 -17.92 0.95
N GLU A 120 8.45 -18.01 2.20
CA GLU A 120 7.60 -17.74 3.35
C GLU A 120 7.20 -16.26 3.41
N ARG A 121 8.15 -15.34 3.09
CA ARG A 121 7.86 -13.89 2.98
C ARG A 121 6.84 -13.60 1.90
N LEU A 122 7.01 -14.18 0.70
CA LEU A 122 6.09 -14.00 -0.42
C LEU A 122 4.65 -14.41 -0.06
N LYS A 123 4.49 -15.45 0.76
CA LYS A 123 3.16 -15.89 1.24
C LYS A 123 2.55 -15.01 2.33
N LYS A 124 3.36 -14.24 3.03
CA LYS A 124 2.93 -13.44 4.20
C LYS A 124 2.84 -11.95 3.94
N CYS A 125 3.50 -11.47 2.89
CA CYS A 125 3.54 -10.06 2.55
C CYS A 125 2.64 -9.77 1.35
N PHE A 126 1.92 -8.66 1.43
CA PHE A 126 1.20 -8.12 0.29
C PHE A 126 1.91 -6.86 -0.17
N MET A 127 2.07 -6.70 -1.47
CA MET A 127 2.72 -5.54 -2.05
C MET A 127 1.80 -4.88 -3.07
N VAL A 128 1.55 -3.59 -2.90
CA VAL A 128 0.89 -2.78 -3.93
C VAL A 128 1.99 -2.09 -4.74
N MET A 129 2.02 -2.36 -6.04
CA MET A 129 3.00 -1.75 -6.94
C MET A 129 2.63 -0.31 -7.30
N GLN A 130 3.60 0.46 -7.77
CA GLN A 130 3.38 1.84 -8.23
C GLN A 130 2.40 1.89 -9.42
N ASP A 131 2.52 0.94 -10.33
CA ASP A 131 1.56 0.72 -11.41
C ASP A 131 0.71 -0.51 -11.04
N VAL A 132 -0.49 -0.26 -10.52
CA VAL A 132 -1.41 -1.29 -10.06
C VAL A 132 -1.98 -2.11 -11.21
N ASN A 133 -2.00 -1.57 -12.44
CA ASN A 133 -2.54 -2.29 -13.61
C ASN A 133 -1.73 -3.55 -13.90
N HIS A 134 -0.44 -3.57 -13.55
CA HIS A 134 0.39 -4.77 -13.67
C HIS A 134 0.07 -5.87 -12.66
N GLN A 135 -0.87 -5.63 -11.76
CA GLN A 135 -1.33 -6.60 -10.75
C GLN A 135 -2.76 -7.07 -10.97
N LEU A 136 -3.41 -6.59 -12.01
CA LEU A 136 -4.78 -6.96 -12.38
C LEU A 136 -4.71 -7.91 -13.58
N PHE A 137 -5.25 -9.11 -13.44
CA PHE A 137 -5.04 -10.20 -14.39
C PHE A 137 -6.34 -10.75 -14.98
N THR A 138 -7.49 -10.39 -14.41
CA THR A 138 -8.77 -10.99 -14.76
C THR A 138 -9.66 -10.04 -15.55
N GLU A 139 -10.73 -10.57 -16.10
CA GLU A 139 -11.68 -9.82 -16.93
C GLU A 139 -12.75 -9.08 -16.11
N SER A 140 -12.89 -9.40 -14.82
CA SER A 140 -13.87 -8.74 -13.95
C SER A 140 -13.34 -8.50 -12.54
N VAL A 141 -13.90 -7.50 -11.86
CA VAL A 141 -13.63 -7.22 -10.44
C VAL A 141 -13.91 -8.43 -9.57
N LYS A 142 -14.99 -9.16 -9.87
CA LYS A 142 -15.34 -10.39 -9.16
C LYS A 142 -14.24 -11.45 -9.27
N GLU A 143 -13.76 -11.71 -10.46
CA GLU A 143 -12.71 -12.71 -10.70
C GLU A 143 -11.40 -12.31 -10.05
N GLU A 144 -11.04 -11.02 -10.06
CA GLU A 144 -9.84 -10.51 -9.42
C GLU A 144 -9.85 -10.75 -7.90
N ILE A 145 -11.00 -10.54 -7.26
CA ILE A 145 -11.16 -10.84 -5.84
C ILE A 145 -11.11 -12.36 -5.60
N LEU A 146 -11.80 -13.15 -6.41
CA LEU A 146 -11.82 -14.61 -6.29
C LEU A 146 -10.43 -15.23 -6.43
N LEU A 147 -9.58 -14.67 -7.29
CA LEU A 147 -8.19 -15.12 -7.45
C LEU A 147 -7.41 -15.06 -6.12
N SER A 148 -7.67 -14.04 -5.30
CA SER A 148 -7.01 -13.85 -4.02
C SER A 148 -7.52 -14.76 -2.89
N ILE A 149 -8.74 -15.30 -3.03
CA ILE A 149 -9.44 -16.11 -2.03
C ILE A 149 -9.84 -17.49 -2.56
N GLU A 150 -9.10 -18.01 -3.54
CA GLU A 150 -9.42 -19.24 -4.27
C GLU A 150 -9.71 -20.45 -3.35
N ASN A 151 -9.01 -20.56 -2.23
CA ASN A 151 -9.12 -21.67 -1.29
C ASN A 151 -10.11 -21.42 -0.14
N ASP A 152 -10.93 -20.37 -0.21
CA ASP A 152 -11.88 -20.04 0.85
C ASP A 152 -13.25 -20.71 0.59
N GLU A 153 -13.83 -21.32 1.62
CA GLU A 153 -15.11 -22.02 1.50
C GLU A 153 -16.28 -21.04 1.26
N ASN A 154 -16.18 -19.79 1.76
CA ASN A 154 -17.23 -18.79 1.68
C ASN A 154 -16.87 -17.66 0.71
N LYS A 155 -16.19 -17.97 -0.39
CA LYS A 155 -15.63 -16.97 -1.31
C LYS A 155 -16.67 -16.02 -1.94
N GLU A 156 -17.85 -16.51 -2.29
CA GLU A 156 -18.89 -15.64 -2.88
C GLU A 156 -19.41 -14.59 -1.88
N GLU A 157 -19.65 -14.97 -0.63
CA GLU A 157 -20.06 -14.02 0.42
C GLU A 157 -18.98 -12.98 0.70
N LYS A 158 -17.70 -13.40 0.66
CA LYS A 158 -16.56 -12.50 0.83
C LYS A 158 -16.41 -11.52 -0.33
N VAL A 159 -16.64 -11.95 -1.57
CA VAL A 159 -16.66 -11.06 -2.72
C VAL A 159 -17.70 -9.97 -2.52
N ASP A 160 -18.92 -10.34 -2.16
CA ASP A 160 -20.00 -9.40 -1.90
C ASP A 160 -19.66 -8.41 -0.77
N GLU A 161 -19.08 -8.92 0.32
CA GLU A 161 -18.66 -8.09 1.45
C GLU A 161 -17.58 -7.09 1.06
N ILE A 162 -16.57 -7.52 0.30
CA ILE A 162 -15.48 -6.65 -0.18
C ILE A 162 -16.03 -5.61 -1.14
N CYS A 163 -16.86 -6.01 -2.11
CA CYS A 163 -17.46 -5.10 -3.08
C CYS A 163 -18.34 -4.05 -2.40
N LYS A 164 -19.12 -4.43 -1.40
CA LYS A 164 -19.92 -3.49 -0.60
C LYS A 164 -19.04 -2.50 0.17
N LYS A 165 -17.98 -2.99 0.83
CA LYS A 165 -17.04 -2.14 1.59
C LYS A 165 -16.29 -1.12 0.74
N LEU A 166 -15.99 -1.50 -0.52
CA LEU A 166 -15.24 -0.67 -1.45
C LEU A 166 -16.13 0.12 -2.42
N ASN A 167 -17.47 0.01 -2.31
CA ASN A 167 -18.44 0.60 -3.23
C ASN A 167 -18.22 0.15 -4.70
N LEU A 168 -17.93 -1.13 -4.89
CA LEU A 168 -17.66 -1.74 -6.20
C LEU A 168 -18.82 -2.61 -6.72
N MET A 169 -19.96 -2.63 -6.04
CA MET A 169 -21.12 -3.50 -6.44
C MET A 169 -21.59 -3.21 -7.85
N ASP A 170 -21.63 -1.94 -8.27
CA ASP A 170 -22.07 -1.55 -9.62
C ASP A 170 -21.05 -1.91 -10.72
N PHE A 171 -19.85 -2.30 -10.31
CA PHE A 171 -18.71 -2.60 -11.19
C PHE A 171 -18.26 -4.07 -11.10
N ILE A 172 -19.01 -4.91 -10.39
CA ILE A 172 -18.58 -6.27 -10.03
C ILE A 172 -18.24 -7.14 -11.26
N ASP A 173 -18.97 -6.95 -12.35
CA ASP A 173 -18.78 -7.65 -13.63
C ASP A 173 -17.98 -6.82 -14.66
N CYS A 174 -17.51 -5.62 -14.27
CA CYS A 174 -16.71 -4.77 -15.13
C CYS A 174 -15.22 -5.14 -15.07
N HIS A 175 -14.51 -4.83 -16.15
CA HIS A 175 -13.05 -4.97 -16.18
C HIS A 175 -12.42 -4.07 -15.10
N PRO A 176 -11.44 -4.56 -14.32
CA PRO A 176 -10.89 -3.83 -13.17
C PRO A 176 -10.00 -2.63 -13.55
N MET A 177 -9.70 -2.43 -14.86
CA MET A 177 -8.97 -1.26 -15.37
C MET A 177 -9.90 -0.21 -15.94
#